data_059ef98303b7b7833619bc19a6fa803e
#
_entry.id   059ef98303b7b7833619bc19a6fa803e
#
_cell.length_a   1.000
_cell.length_b   1.000
_cell.length_c   1.000
_cell.angle_alpha   90.00
_cell.angle_beta   90.00
_cell.angle_gamma   90.00
#
_symmetry.space_group_name_H-M   'P 1'
#
loop_
_entity.id
_entity.type
_entity.pdbx_description
1 polymer ?
#
loop_
_entity_poly.entity_id
_entity_poly.type
_entity_poly.pdbx_seq_one_letter_code
_entity_poly.pdbx_strand_id
1 'polypeptide(L)'
;STIGATKLWTNKVEIADLNGDGRPDLLFANGGDYSTPGTPEPNQVFFNTGAGSRFVEMTEQVLGATPDLARVIKARDLNGDGLVDIVVGTTYQTQSRLFLGAGTGPFTEVTRTHFPQQPLSIGDLEPGDVDGDGDLDLVLADWGAGNNMTNDGGVTRLWLNDGSGKFVDDTTARMPDIRIRFSWDLELADVDNDADLDLLISCKRCPGSHLLRNDGSGKFVDDPRGMPAYTNNYEFEAMDLDGDGFLDLVTMNDGEIVGGNSSSRREHVFRNDGKGRFRDATDEWWPAAANVGEDDNMAAFLDVDSDGDADFVIGSLSGPDRLLINDGRGRLQVRLDVFDGAPTPGTLGLALADLDGDGRIDVVQGQGEHPKAVDERVFFGRGLAPDTAPPSITMVSADVSGRMVRARVHDRKSPSLPFEWRRVEVEWMQSARPRTVAMQWYGEYLWRAAWPADVAAGTPYRVCATDASGNSACSAP
;
A
#
# COMPACT_ATOMS: atom_id res chain seq x y z
N SER A 1 -2.67 -6.87 -26.62
CA SER A 1 -3.76 -7.45 -25.83
C SER A 1 -4.46 -6.37 -25.05
N THR A 2 -5.70 -6.58 -24.77
CA THR A 2 -6.51 -5.67 -23.96
C THR A 2 -6.41 -6.17 -22.52
N ILE A 3 -6.24 -5.27 -21.56
CA ILE A 3 -6.38 -5.60 -20.12
C ILE A 3 -7.72 -6.30 -19.96
N GLY A 4 -7.76 -7.41 -19.20
CA GLY A 4 -8.97 -8.19 -19.00
C GLY A 4 -9.35 -9.13 -20.16
N ALA A 5 -8.54 -9.23 -21.23
CA ALA A 5 -8.84 -10.19 -22.30
C ALA A 5 -8.77 -11.67 -21.84
N THR A 6 -8.00 -11.95 -20.80
CA THR A 6 -7.93 -13.23 -20.13
C THR A 6 -8.57 -13.10 -18.76
N LYS A 7 -9.63 -13.86 -18.53
CA LYS A 7 -10.37 -13.84 -17.27
C LYS A 7 -9.66 -14.71 -16.24
N LEU A 8 -9.05 -14.09 -15.27
CA LEU A 8 -8.30 -14.72 -14.19
C LEU A 8 -8.91 -14.32 -12.84
N TRP A 9 -8.50 -15.02 -11.80
CA TRP A 9 -8.81 -14.61 -10.43
C TRP A 9 -7.73 -13.65 -9.95
N THR A 10 -7.98 -12.36 -10.05
CA THR A 10 -7.04 -11.32 -9.63
C THR A 10 -7.28 -10.93 -8.17
N ASN A 11 -6.22 -10.99 -7.38
CA ASN A 11 -6.27 -10.70 -5.94
C ASN A 11 -5.80 -9.28 -5.60
N LYS A 12 -4.71 -8.83 -6.18
CA LYS A 12 -4.15 -7.48 -5.98
C LYS A 12 -3.65 -6.93 -7.32
N VAL A 13 -3.64 -5.61 -7.42
CA VAL A 13 -3.06 -4.86 -8.55
C VAL A 13 -1.95 -3.98 -8.01
N GLU A 14 -0.85 -3.92 -8.71
CA GLU A 14 0.26 -3.02 -8.41
C GLU A 14 0.56 -2.15 -9.62
N ILE A 15 1.04 -0.93 -9.38
CA ILE A 15 1.49 0.02 -10.40
C ILE A 15 2.95 0.38 -10.14
N ALA A 16 3.77 0.36 -11.20
CA ALA A 16 5.16 0.80 -11.15
C ALA A 16 5.66 1.18 -12.54
N ASP A 17 6.69 1.99 -12.61
CA ASP A 17 7.45 2.20 -13.85
C ASP A 17 8.53 1.11 -13.97
N LEU A 18 8.16 -0.03 -14.57
CA LEU A 18 9.00 -1.23 -14.65
C LEU A 18 10.15 -1.11 -15.64
N ASN A 19 10.03 -0.22 -16.61
CA ASN A 19 10.98 -0.10 -17.71
C ASN A 19 11.76 1.23 -17.70
N GLY A 20 11.50 2.12 -16.72
CA GLY A 20 12.18 3.38 -16.53
C GLY A 20 11.79 4.45 -17.57
N ASP A 21 10.61 4.35 -18.18
CA ASP A 21 10.15 5.28 -19.20
C ASP A 21 9.27 6.42 -18.67
N GLY A 22 9.04 6.45 -17.37
CA GLY A 22 8.25 7.45 -16.65
C GLY A 22 6.74 7.27 -16.76
N ARG A 23 6.26 6.12 -17.22
CA ARG A 23 4.84 5.80 -17.30
C ARG A 23 4.47 4.64 -16.37
N PRO A 24 3.29 4.71 -15.75
CA PRO A 24 2.82 3.63 -14.87
C PRO A 24 2.46 2.36 -15.68
N ASP A 25 3.14 1.27 -15.39
CA ASP A 25 2.86 -0.08 -15.86
C ASP A 25 1.98 -0.81 -14.85
N LEU A 26 1.30 -1.89 -15.24
CA LEU A 26 0.36 -2.63 -14.42
C LEU A 26 0.82 -4.06 -14.19
N LEU A 27 0.69 -4.51 -12.93
CA LEU A 27 0.94 -5.89 -12.52
C LEU A 27 -0.30 -6.44 -11.81
N PHE A 28 -0.68 -7.68 -12.13
CA PHE A 28 -1.82 -8.37 -11.54
C PHE A 28 -1.36 -9.67 -10.87
N ALA A 29 -1.64 -9.80 -9.59
CA ALA A 29 -1.43 -11.02 -8.82
C ALA A 29 -2.61 -11.97 -8.99
N ASN A 30 -2.39 -13.10 -9.62
CA ASN A 30 -3.46 -14.00 -10.02
C ASN A 30 -3.32 -15.40 -9.39
N GLY A 31 -4.47 -16.04 -9.19
CA GLY A 31 -4.58 -17.43 -8.77
C GLY A 31 -5.08 -17.64 -7.36
N GLY A 32 -5.39 -18.88 -7.07
CA GLY A 32 -5.88 -19.28 -5.75
C GLY A 32 -7.40 -19.19 -5.59
N ASP A 33 -7.84 -19.50 -4.39
CA ASP A 33 -9.20 -19.44 -3.86
C ASP A 33 -9.04 -19.32 -2.33
N TYR A 34 -10.08 -19.01 -1.62
CA TYR A 34 -10.03 -18.87 -0.15
C TYR A 34 -10.36 -20.16 0.60
N SER A 35 -11.22 -20.96 0.01
CA SER A 35 -11.71 -22.21 0.61
C SER A 35 -10.84 -23.41 0.29
N THR A 36 -10.15 -23.35 -0.83
CA THR A 36 -9.22 -24.37 -1.33
C THR A 36 -8.02 -23.67 -1.97
N PRO A 37 -6.92 -24.36 -2.30
CA PRO A 37 -5.83 -23.73 -3.03
C PRO A 37 -6.25 -23.14 -4.39
N GLY A 38 -7.38 -23.58 -4.95
CA GLY A 38 -7.83 -23.14 -6.26
C GLY A 38 -6.93 -23.58 -7.39
N THR A 39 -6.90 -22.82 -8.46
CA THR A 39 -6.08 -23.09 -9.63
C THR A 39 -4.91 -22.12 -9.65
N PRO A 40 -3.65 -22.58 -9.79
CA PRO A 40 -2.55 -21.70 -10.10
C PRO A 40 -2.79 -21.01 -11.45
N GLU A 41 -2.62 -19.69 -11.49
CA GLU A 41 -2.83 -18.86 -12.67
C GLU A 41 -1.58 -18.00 -12.94
N PRO A 42 -1.31 -17.62 -14.21
CA PRO A 42 -0.20 -16.73 -14.50
C PRO A 42 -0.52 -15.33 -13.96
N ASN A 43 0.42 -14.74 -13.26
CA ASN A 43 0.40 -13.30 -13.00
C ASN A 43 0.51 -12.56 -14.32
N GLN A 44 0.02 -11.32 -14.40
CA GLN A 44 0.06 -10.56 -15.64
C GLN A 44 0.81 -9.24 -15.46
N VAL A 45 1.53 -8.84 -16.50
CA VAL A 45 2.24 -7.56 -16.57
C VAL A 45 1.91 -6.88 -17.88
N PHE A 46 1.56 -5.60 -17.81
CA PHE A 46 1.23 -4.77 -18.96
C PHE A 46 2.05 -3.49 -18.93
N PHE A 47 2.87 -3.27 -19.96
CA PHE A 47 3.61 -2.02 -20.13
C PHE A 47 2.74 -0.95 -20.80
N ASN A 48 2.76 0.25 -20.23
CA ASN A 48 2.11 1.41 -20.78
C ASN A 48 2.95 2.03 -21.92
N THR A 49 2.42 2.07 -23.12
CA THR A 49 3.14 2.58 -24.30
C THR A 49 2.88 4.06 -24.60
N GLY A 50 2.10 4.74 -23.77
CA GLY A 50 1.83 6.16 -23.79
C GLY A 50 0.65 6.56 -24.68
N ALA A 51 0.71 6.45 -25.97
CA ALA A 51 -0.30 7.00 -26.86
C ALA A 51 -1.70 6.39 -26.66
N GLY A 52 -2.59 7.11 -25.98
CA GLY A 52 -3.99 6.76 -25.79
C GLY A 52 -4.21 5.56 -24.88
N SER A 53 -3.47 5.48 -23.79
CA SER A 53 -3.57 4.42 -22.77
C SER A 53 -3.45 3.01 -23.36
N ARG A 54 -2.44 2.82 -24.20
CA ARG A 54 -2.18 1.53 -24.84
C ARG A 54 -1.26 0.70 -23.94
N PHE A 55 -1.79 -0.38 -23.42
CA PHE A 55 -1.04 -1.37 -22.67
C PHE A 55 -0.66 -2.56 -23.58
N VAL A 56 0.57 -3.03 -23.41
CA VAL A 56 1.10 -4.22 -24.10
C VAL A 56 1.47 -5.27 -23.05
N GLU A 57 0.92 -6.46 -23.21
CA GLU A 57 1.23 -7.55 -22.30
C GLU A 57 2.69 -8.00 -22.43
N MET A 58 3.39 -8.02 -21.31
CA MET A 58 4.81 -8.36 -21.21
C MET A 58 5.06 -9.49 -20.19
N THR A 59 4.03 -10.21 -19.82
CA THR A 59 4.07 -11.25 -18.77
C THR A 59 5.20 -12.25 -18.96
N GLU A 60 5.32 -12.83 -20.15
CA GLU A 60 6.32 -13.85 -20.43
C GLU A 60 7.76 -13.31 -20.33
N GLN A 61 7.97 -12.05 -20.72
CA GLN A 61 9.28 -11.40 -20.68
C GLN A 61 9.67 -10.97 -19.28
N VAL A 62 8.70 -10.62 -18.42
CA VAL A 62 8.95 -10.12 -17.07
C VAL A 62 8.95 -11.24 -16.04
N LEU A 63 7.88 -12.02 -15.97
CA LEU A 63 7.68 -13.04 -14.92
C LEU A 63 7.83 -14.48 -15.41
N GLY A 64 7.91 -14.68 -16.76
CA GLY A 64 7.76 -15.99 -17.36
C GLY A 64 6.31 -16.48 -17.29
N ALA A 65 6.07 -17.67 -17.85
CA ALA A 65 4.71 -18.22 -17.93
C ALA A 65 4.37 -19.20 -16.79
N THR A 66 5.10 -19.17 -15.67
CA THR A 66 4.86 -20.07 -14.53
C THR A 66 3.61 -19.64 -13.77
N PRO A 67 2.56 -20.46 -13.67
CA PRO A 67 1.39 -20.13 -12.86
C PRO A 67 1.72 -20.19 -11.37
N ASP A 68 1.11 -19.27 -10.60
CA ASP A 68 1.26 -19.17 -9.17
C ASP A 68 -0.11 -19.23 -8.45
N LEU A 69 -0.06 -19.39 -7.15
CA LEU A 69 -1.17 -19.07 -6.24
C LEU A 69 -0.90 -17.68 -5.65
N ALA A 70 -0.76 -16.68 -6.51
CA ALA A 70 -0.35 -15.36 -6.08
C ALA A 70 -1.48 -14.62 -5.37
N ARG A 71 -1.16 -14.02 -4.25
CA ARG A 71 -2.08 -13.19 -3.46
C ARG A 71 -1.74 -11.72 -3.56
N VAL A 72 -0.46 -11.41 -3.60
CA VAL A 72 0.06 -10.05 -3.64
C VAL A 72 1.25 -9.96 -4.59
N ILE A 73 1.42 -8.81 -5.20
CA ILE A 73 2.56 -8.45 -6.01
C ILE A 73 2.98 -7.03 -5.65
N LYS A 74 4.28 -6.82 -5.43
CA LYS A 74 4.85 -5.51 -5.12
C LYS A 74 6.07 -5.24 -6.00
N ALA A 75 6.25 -3.98 -6.35
CA ALA A 75 7.30 -3.56 -7.27
C ALA A 75 8.08 -2.37 -6.69
N ARG A 76 9.31 -2.60 -6.24
CA ARG A 76 10.22 -1.61 -5.62
C ARG A 76 11.67 -1.94 -5.97
N ASP A 77 12.55 -0.95 -5.86
CA ASP A 77 14.00 -1.18 -5.91
C ASP A 77 14.45 -1.82 -4.59
N LEU A 78 14.67 -3.13 -4.61
CA LEU A 78 15.01 -3.92 -3.42
C LEU A 78 16.51 -4.16 -3.29
N ASN A 79 17.29 -3.92 -4.34
CA ASN A 79 18.72 -4.17 -4.36
C ASN A 79 19.57 -2.89 -4.43
N GLY A 80 18.92 -1.71 -4.45
CA GLY A 80 19.59 -0.40 -4.45
C GLY A 80 20.26 -0.03 -5.78
N ASP A 81 19.90 -0.70 -6.90
CA ASP A 81 20.52 -0.44 -8.20
C ASP A 81 19.78 0.64 -9.04
N GLY A 82 18.67 1.15 -8.53
CA GLY A 82 17.83 2.17 -9.16
C GLY A 82 16.81 1.60 -10.17
N LEU A 83 16.69 0.28 -10.27
CA LEU A 83 15.70 -0.39 -11.09
C LEU A 83 14.63 -1.04 -10.20
N VAL A 84 13.43 -1.16 -10.74
CA VAL A 84 12.34 -1.78 -10.00
C VAL A 84 12.46 -3.30 -10.05
N ASP A 85 12.42 -3.94 -8.89
CA ASP A 85 12.34 -5.39 -8.69
C ASP A 85 10.89 -5.80 -8.38
N ILE A 86 10.55 -7.08 -8.52
CA ILE A 86 9.20 -7.58 -8.30
C ILE A 86 9.21 -8.72 -7.28
N VAL A 87 8.38 -8.59 -6.26
CA VAL A 87 8.06 -9.67 -5.31
C VAL A 87 6.65 -10.18 -5.60
N VAL A 88 6.51 -11.50 -5.68
CA VAL A 88 5.22 -12.19 -5.75
C VAL A 88 5.00 -12.98 -4.48
N GLY A 89 4.06 -12.54 -3.65
CA GLY A 89 3.62 -13.25 -2.44
C GLY A 89 2.59 -14.31 -2.80
N THR A 90 2.86 -15.55 -2.41
CA THR A 90 2.02 -16.70 -2.73
C THR A 90 1.41 -17.33 -1.48
N THR A 91 0.28 -18.01 -1.65
CA THR A 91 -0.50 -18.57 -0.56
C THR A 91 -0.50 -20.11 -0.54
N TYR A 92 -1.21 -20.71 0.41
CA TYR A 92 -1.37 -22.16 0.55
C TYR A 92 -0.05 -22.96 0.61
N GLN A 93 0.90 -22.47 1.40
CA GLN A 93 2.19 -23.11 1.62
C GLN A 93 2.98 -23.30 0.33
N THR A 94 2.98 -22.27 -0.52
CA THR A 94 3.82 -22.19 -1.72
C THR A 94 4.96 -21.18 -1.52
N GLN A 95 5.99 -21.28 -2.36
CA GLN A 95 7.18 -20.43 -2.28
C GLN A 95 6.92 -19.10 -3.00
N SER A 96 6.98 -17.99 -2.26
CA SER A 96 6.97 -16.64 -2.83
C SER A 96 8.21 -16.40 -3.71
N ARG A 97 8.10 -15.52 -4.69
CA ARG A 97 9.11 -15.35 -5.75
C ARG A 97 9.66 -13.92 -5.78
N LEU A 98 10.95 -13.81 -6.18
CA LEU A 98 11.65 -12.55 -6.37
C LEU A 98 12.26 -12.49 -7.78
N PHE A 99 12.05 -11.35 -8.44
CA PHE A 99 12.59 -11.04 -9.75
C PHE A 99 13.34 -9.72 -9.68
N LEU A 100 14.62 -9.72 -10.03
CA LEU A 100 15.39 -8.49 -10.14
C LEU A 100 15.24 -7.86 -11.50
N GLY A 101 15.02 -6.54 -11.49
CA GLY A 101 14.90 -5.73 -12.69
C GLY A 101 16.22 -5.61 -13.45
N ALA A 102 16.12 -5.35 -14.75
CA ALA A 102 17.26 -5.12 -15.62
C ALA A 102 17.04 -3.90 -16.54
N GLY A 103 16.21 -2.97 -16.10
CA GLY A 103 15.79 -1.82 -16.91
C GLY A 103 14.97 -2.26 -18.12
N THR A 104 15.51 -2.10 -19.32
CA THR A 104 14.83 -2.51 -20.56
C THR A 104 14.98 -4.00 -20.90
N GLY A 105 15.73 -4.75 -20.07
CA GLY A 105 15.95 -6.18 -20.26
C GLY A 105 14.89 -7.04 -19.57
N PRO A 106 14.95 -8.37 -19.77
CA PRO A 106 14.10 -9.29 -19.05
C PRO A 106 14.47 -9.32 -17.56
N PHE A 107 13.47 -9.44 -16.70
CA PHE A 107 13.69 -9.64 -15.27
C PHE A 107 14.33 -11.02 -15.00
N THR A 108 15.12 -11.08 -13.95
CA THR A 108 15.81 -12.32 -13.56
C THR A 108 15.23 -12.89 -12.27
N GLU A 109 14.67 -14.08 -12.32
CA GLU A 109 14.20 -14.76 -11.12
C GLU A 109 15.39 -15.22 -10.25
N VAL A 110 15.45 -14.73 -9.02
CA VAL A 110 16.52 -15.02 -8.06
C VAL A 110 16.03 -15.69 -6.77
N THR A 111 14.80 -16.12 -6.73
CA THR A 111 14.11 -16.71 -5.56
C THR A 111 14.99 -17.70 -4.79
N ARG A 112 15.64 -18.63 -5.48
CA ARG A 112 16.43 -19.72 -4.86
C ARG A 112 17.65 -19.23 -4.09
N THR A 113 18.19 -18.08 -4.44
CA THR A 113 19.43 -17.55 -3.91
C THR A 113 19.23 -16.35 -2.99
N HIS A 114 18.10 -15.67 -3.11
CA HIS A 114 17.85 -14.40 -2.43
C HIS A 114 16.73 -14.49 -1.39
N PHE A 115 15.80 -15.42 -1.50
CA PHE A 115 14.72 -15.59 -0.52
C PHE A 115 14.94 -16.77 0.43
N PRO A 116 14.49 -16.66 1.67
CA PRO A 116 14.31 -17.83 2.54
C PRO A 116 13.50 -18.92 1.81
N GLN A 117 13.97 -20.14 1.86
CA GLN A 117 13.28 -21.27 1.20
C GLN A 117 12.21 -21.80 2.16
N GLN A 118 11.13 -21.06 2.28
CA GLN A 118 10.01 -21.31 3.19
C GLN A 118 8.69 -21.18 2.45
N PRO A 119 8.01 -22.28 2.14
CA PRO A 119 6.64 -22.24 1.66
C PRO A 119 5.71 -21.69 2.74
N LEU A 120 5.04 -20.57 2.45
CA LEU A 120 4.17 -19.83 3.38
C LEU A 120 2.76 -19.65 2.78
N SER A 121 1.86 -19.13 3.58
CA SER A 121 0.52 -18.71 3.12
C SER A 121 0.40 -17.20 3.31
N ILE A 122 0.85 -16.45 2.30
CA ILE A 122 0.89 -15.01 2.38
C ILE A 122 -0.47 -14.42 2.01
N GLY A 123 -1.03 -13.61 2.89
CA GLY A 123 -2.21 -12.78 2.65
C GLY A 123 -1.82 -11.47 1.99
N ASP A 124 -0.81 -10.81 2.56
CA ASP A 124 -0.23 -9.59 2.04
C ASP A 124 1.25 -9.48 2.39
N LEU A 125 1.95 -8.53 1.73
CA LEU A 125 3.35 -8.24 2.03
C LEU A 125 3.63 -6.76 1.72
N GLU A 126 4.41 -6.09 2.60
CA GLU A 126 4.83 -4.72 2.41
C GLU A 126 6.36 -4.56 2.49
N PRO A 127 6.95 -3.81 1.54
CA PRO A 127 8.34 -3.40 1.61
C PRO A 127 8.50 -2.10 2.41
N GLY A 128 9.45 -2.06 3.34
CA GLY A 128 9.82 -0.87 4.10
C GLY A 128 11.11 -1.07 4.85
N ASP A 129 11.89 -0.01 5.02
CA ASP A 129 13.09 -0.05 5.86
C ASP A 129 12.67 0.06 7.32
N VAL A 130 12.45 -1.11 7.95
CA VAL A 130 11.91 -1.17 9.31
C VAL A 130 12.99 -1.13 10.39
N ASP A 131 14.26 -1.37 10.06
CA ASP A 131 15.34 -1.32 11.04
C ASP A 131 16.32 -0.14 10.86
N GLY A 132 16.02 0.73 9.90
CA GLY A 132 16.71 2.00 9.72
C GLY A 132 18.10 1.89 9.09
N ASP A 133 18.44 0.74 8.47
CA ASP A 133 19.78 0.50 7.92
C ASP A 133 19.97 1.03 6.48
N GLY A 134 18.91 1.30 5.76
CA GLY A 134 18.93 1.90 4.42
C GLY A 134 18.32 1.05 3.34
N ASP A 135 18.04 -0.19 3.63
CA ASP A 135 17.58 -1.19 2.69
C ASP A 135 16.10 -1.49 2.92
N LEU A 136 15.35 -1.82 1.89
CA LEU A 136 13.94 -2.17 2.05
C LEU A 136 13.80 -3.63 2.49
N ASP A 137 13.26 -3.84 3.67
CA ASP A 137 12.89 -5.14 4.21
C ASP A 137 11.51 -5.58 3.70
N LEU A 138 11.13 -6.82 4.01
CA LEU A 138 9.78 -7.34 3.71
C LEU A 138 9.08 -7.80 4.99
N VAL A 139 7.88 -7.26 5.23
CA VAL A 139 6.95 -7.77 6.23
C VAL A 139 5.86 -8.56 5.51
N LEU A 140 5.57 -9.79 5.97
CA LEU A 140 4.66 -10.69 5.29
C LEU A 140 3.58 -11.21 6.24
N ALA A 141 2.32 -11.03 5.87
CA ALA A 141 1.17 -11.56 6.59
C ALA A 141 1.01 -13.06 6.31
N ASP A 142 1.65 -13.91 7.10
CA ASP A 142 1.53 -15.36 6.99
C ASP A 142 0.33 -15.85 7.82
N TRP A 143 -0.72 -16.30 7.16
CA TRP A 143 -1.90 -16.82 7.88
C TRP A 143 -1.75 -18.27 8.35
N GLY A 144 -0.63 -18.93 8.04
CA GLY A 144 -0.36 -20.31 8.42
C GLY A 144 -0.96 -21.35 7.49
N ALA A 145 -0.99 -22.60 7.96
CA ALA A 145 -1.55 -23.71 7.20
C ALA A 145 -3.09 -23.75 7.28
N GLY A 146 -3.72 -24.34 6.27
CA GLY A 146 -5.16 -24.48 6.18
C GLY A 146 -5.81 -23.45 5.26
N ASN A 147 -7.13 -23.39 5.28
CA ASN A 147 -7.91 -22.43 4.49
C ASN A 147 -8.55 -21.37 5.41
N ASN A 148 -9.33 -20.48 4.84
CA ASN A 148 -10.02 -19.40 5.55
C ASN A 148 -10.85 -19.86 6.77
N MET A 149 -11.29 -21.12 6.82
CA MET A 149 -12.10 -21.67 7.91
C MET A 149 -11.30 -22.50 8.91
N THR A 150 -10.23 -23.14 8.46
CA THR A 150 -9.52 -24.18 9.21
C THR A 150 -8.11 -23.81 9.64
N ASN A 151 -7.59 -22.62 9.26
CA ASN A 151 -6.25 -22.22 9.69
C ASN A 151 -6.19 -21.91 11.18
N ASP A 152 -5.06 -22.26 11.80
CA ASP A 152 -4.77 -22.00 13.22
C ASP A 152 -4.03 -20.67 13.45
N GLY A 153 -3.84 -19.90 12.38
CA GLY A 153 -3.06 -18.68 12.35
C GLY A 153 -1.58 -18.92 12.07
N GLY A 154 -0.97 -17.96 11.42
CA GLY A 154 0.48 -17.87 11.24
C GLY A 154 1.07 -16.73 12.06
N VAL A 155 2.39 -16.66 12.09
CA VAL A 155 3.14 -15.54 12.65
C VAL A 155 3.54 -14.64 11.50
N THR A 156 3.25 -13.34 11.62
CA THR A 156 3.72 -12.35 10.65
C THR A 156 5.23 -12.42 10.53
N ARG A 157 5.74 -12.50 9.30
CA ARG A 157 7.17 -12.68 9.02
C ARG A 157 7.85 -11.34 8.83
N LEU A 158 9.11 -11.28 9.25
CA LEU A 158 10.02 -10.21 8.92
C LEU A 158 11.25 -10.79 8.24
N TRP A 159 11.47 -10.40 7.01
CA TRP A 159 12.66 -10.77 6.23
C TRP A 159 13.52 -9.53 6.01
N LEU A 160 14.69 -9.51 6.64
CA LEU A 160 15.64 -8.41 6.51
C LEU A 160 16.47 -8.54 5.23
N ASN A 161 16.63 -7.43 4.54
CA ASN A 161 17.45 -7.28 3.35
C ASN A 161 18.92 -6.98 3.73
N ASP A 162 19.87 -7.38 2.91
CA ASP A 162 21.29 -7.04 3.07
C ASP A 162 21.74 -5.94 2.09
N GLY A 163 20.80 -5.23 1.49
CA GLY A 163 21.03 -4.18 0.49
C GLY A 163 21.33 -4.69 -0.92
N SER A 164 21.41 -5.98 -1.11
CA SER A 164 21.61 -6.60 -2.43
C SER A 164 20.39 -7.34 -2.96
N GLY A 165 19.22 -7.14 -2.32
CA GLY A 165 17.99 -7.87 -2.59
C GLY A 165 18.00 -9.29 -2.02
N LYS A 166 18.92 -9.60 -1.11
CA LYS A 166 19.00 -10.91 -0.47
C LYS A 166 18.44 -10.84 0.95
N PHE A 167 17.44 -11.66 1.21
CA PHE A 167 16.64 -11.63 2.43
C PHE A 167 16.95 -12.78 3.38
N VAL A 168 16.93 -12.47 4.68
CA VAL A 168 17.08 -13.41 5.78
C VAL A 168 15.86 -13.32 6.70
N ASP A 169 15.25 -14.46 7.05
CA ASP A 169 14.15 -14.52 8.02
C ASP A 169 14.67 -14.22 9.43
N ASP A 170 14.33 -13.03 9.96
CA ASP A 170 14.65 -12.60 11.32
C ASP A 170 13.42 -12.52 12.24
N THR A 171 12.32 -13.15 11.83
CA THR A 171 11.02 -13.16 12.53
C THR A 171 11.16 -13.50 14.01
N THR A 172 11.88 -14.57 14.32
CA THR A 172 11.99 -15.06 15.72
C THR A 172 12.67 -14.07 16.65
N ALA A 173 13.59 -13.25 16.14
CA ALA A 173 14.32 -12.28 16.96
C ALA A 173 13.55 -10.96 17.13
N ARG A 174 12.71 -10.59 16.18
CA ARG A 174 12.17 -9.23 16.06
C ARG A 174 10.65 -9.14 16.14
N MET A 175 9.93 -10.21 15.83
CA MET A 175 8.46 -10.22 15.84
C MET A 175 7.91 -10.89 17.09
N PRO A 176 6.78 -10.42 17.65
CA PRO A 176 6.11 -11.13 18.74
C PRO A 176 5.54 -12.46 18.23
N ASP A 177 5.60 -13.52 19.07
CA ASP A 177 5.02 -14.82 18.75
C ASP A 177 3.49 -14.79 18.90
N ILE A 178 2.83 -14.07 18.01
CA ILE A 178 1.38 -13.95 17.94
C ILE A 178 0.89 -14.66 16.69
N ARG A 179 -0.05 -15.58 16.86
CA ARG A 179 -0.69 -16.27 15.75
C ARG A 179 -1.94 -15.51 15.32
N ILE A 180 -1.90 -14.97 14.10
CA ILE A 180 -3.00 -14.20 13.54
C ILE A 180 -3.74 -15.07 12.52
N ARG A 181 -5.02 -15.27 12.79
CA ARG A 181 -5.86 -16.12 11.95
C ARG A 181 -6.37 -15.33 10.75
N PHE A 182 -6.00 -15.81 9.58
CA PHE A 182 -6.44 -15.21 8.35
C PHE A 182 -6.09 -13.72 8.29
N SER A 183 -4.78 -13.42 8.52
CA SER A 183 -4.21 -12.10 8.28
C SER A 183 -4.24 -11.86 6.77
N TRP A 184 -5.12 -10.96 6.36
CA TRP A 184 -5.44 -10.75 4.97
C TRP A 184 -4.64 -9.63 4.36
N ASP A 185 -4.38 -8.63 5.17
CA ASP A 185 -3.75 -7.41 4.82
C ASP A 185 -2.86 -6.92 5.95
N LEU A 186 -1.82 -6.17 5.60
CA LEU A 186 -0.97 -5.45 6.53
C LEU A 186 -0.59 -4.09 5.95
N GLU A 187 -0.41 -3.13 6.85
CA GLU A 187 -0.03 -1.76 6.51
C GLU A 187 1.16 -1.33 7.36
N LEU A 188 2.21 -0.84 6.70
CA LEU A 188 3.34 -0.19 7.37
C LEU A 188 3.09 1.32 7.42
N ALA A 189 2.93 1.88 8.62
CA ALA A 189 2.67 3.31 8.80
C ALA A 189 3.31 3.84 10.08
N ASP A 190 3.85 5.05 10.06
CA ASP A 190 4.28 5.76 11.27
C ASP A 190 3.05 6.36 11.94
N VAL A 191 2.48 5.63 12.91
CA VAL A 191 1.21 6.03 13.54
C VAL A 191 1.38 6.93 14.75
N ASP A 192 2.60 7.10 15.31
CA ASP A 192 2.84 7.99 16.46
C ASP A 192 3.83 9.13 16.19
N ASN A 193 4.20 9.31 14.93
CA ASN A 193 5.05 10.38 14.44
C ASN A 193 6.49 10.37 15.00
N ASP A 194 7.03 9.17 15.25
CA ASP A 194 8.42 9.01 15.65
C ASP A 194 9.38 8.73 14.48
N ALA A 195 8.82 8.61 13.28
CA ALA A 195 9.49 8.33 12.02
C ALA A 195 10.00 6.89 11.84
N ASP A 196 9.51 5.98 12.64
CA ASP A 196 9.70 4.55 12.49
C ASP A 196 8.42 3.92 11.94
N LEU A 197 8.54 2.89 11.11
CA LEU A 197 7.37 2.22 10.53
C LEU A 197 6.78 1.23 11.52
N ASP A 198 5.62 1.53 12.05
CA ASP A 198 4.79 0.59 12.81
C ASP A 198 4.02 -0.34 11.86
N LEU A 199 3.38 -1.38 12.39
CA LEU A 199 2.71 -2.38 11.61
C LEU A 199 1.27 -2.61 12.09
N LEU A 200 0.33 -2.39 11.20
CA LEU A 200 -1.07 -2.74 11.34
C LEU A 200 -1.32 -4.09 10.64
N ILE A 201 -1.97 -5.03 11.31
CA ILE A 201 -2.25 -6.35 10.74
C ILE A 201 -3.73 -6.66 10.88
N SER A 202 -4.39 -6.83 9.74
CA SER A 202 -5.79 -7.22 9.71
C SER A 202 -5.99 -8.65 10.21
N CYS A 203 -7.11 -8.91 10.88
CA CYS A 203 -7.48 -10.25 11.28
C CYS A 203 -8.95 -10.53 11.03
N LYS A 204 -9.23 -11.29 9.97
CA LYS A 204 -10.59 -11.66 9.60
C LYS A 204 -11.25 -12.65 10.59
N ARG A 205 -10.47 -13.36 11.41
CA ARG A 205 -10.98 -14.45 12.27
C ARG A 205 -10.53 -14.33 13.73
N CYS A 206 -10.19 -13.11 14.16
CA CYS A 206 -9.81 -12.79 15.55
C CYS A 206 -10.84 -11.89 16.22
N PRO A 207 -10.77 -11.71 17.55
CA PRO A 207 -11.56 -10.71 18.26
C PRO A 207 -11.21 -9.26 17.91
N GLY A 208 -10.06 -9.03 17.31
CA GLY A 208 -9.57 -7.72 16.85
C GLY A 208 -8.30 -7.86 16.03
N SER A 209 -7.98 -6.83 15.29
CA SER A 209 -6.74 -6.68 14.54
C SER A 209 -5.60 -6.25 15.45
N HIS A 210 -4.36 -6.26 14.96
CA HIS A 210 -3.18 -5.98 15.76
C HIS A 210 -2.48 -4.71 15.30
N LEU A 211 -1.99 -3.93 16.26
CA LEU A 211 -1.03 -2.87 16.05
C LEU A 211 0.28 -3.27 16.73
N LEU A 212 1.34 -3.41 15.96
CA LEU A 212 2.67 -3.70 16.46
C LEU A 212 3.53 -2.45 16.35
N ARG A 213 4.08 -2.01 17.48
CA ARG A 213 5.00 -0.85 17.56
C ARG A 213 6.41 -1.28 17.23
N ASN A 214 7.05 -0.52 16.36
CA ASN A 214 8.48 -0.63 16.09
C ASN A 214 9.26 0.26 17.07
N ASP A 215 10.47 -0.15 17.42
CA ASP A 215 11.40 0.66 18.24
C ASP A 215 12.48 1.35 17.40
N GLY A 216 12.30 1.40 16.08
CA GLY A 216 13.23 1.95 15.11
C GLY A 216 14.41 1.03 14.77
N SER A 217 14.45 -0.16 15.34
CA SER A 217 15.45 -1.19 15.02
C SER A 217 14.84 -2.43 14.36
N GLY A 218 13.60 -2.34 13.87
CA GLY A 218 12.86 -3.46 13.33
C GLY A 218 12.35 -4.44 14.40
N LYS A 219 12.37 -4.05 15.67
CA LYS A 219 11.83 -4.88 16.74
C LYS A 219 10.42 -4.45 17.10
N PHE A 220 9.48 -5.33 16.82
CA PHE A 220 8.05 -5.07 16.99
C PHE A 220 7.50 -5.60 18.30
N VAL A 221 6.60 -4.82 18.91
CA VAL A 221 5.89 -5.16 20.15
C VAL A 221 4.39 -4.92 19.97
N ASP A 222 3.57 -5.89 20.32
CA ASP A 222 2.10 -5.79 20.25
C ASP A 222 1.56 -4.71 21.20
N ASP A 223 0.77 -3.78 20.68
CA ASP A 223 0.00 -2.79 21.46
C ASP A 223 -1.51 -3.11 21.43
N PRO A 224 -1.99 -4.01 22.28
CA PRO A 224 -3.39 -4.47 22.24
C PRO A 224 -4.40 -3.41 22.62
N ARG A 225 -3.97 -2.20 22.97
CA ARG A 225 -4.84 -1.06 23.31
C ARG A 225 -4.69 0.11 22.33
N GLY A 226 -3.86 -0.06 21.31
CA GLY A 226 -3.61 0.96 20.31
C GLY A 226 -4.84 1.22 19.42
N MET A 227 -5.64 0.17 19.18
CA MET A 227 -6.81 0.25 18.30
C MET A 227 -8.09 -0.24 18.96
N PRO A 228 -9.28 0.23 18.52
CA PRO A 228 -10.57 -0.39 18.83
C PRO A 228 -10.60 -1.85 18.35
N ALA A 229 -11.14 -2.75 19.18
CA ALA A 229 -11.28 -4.15 18.81
C ALA A 229 -12.63 -4.40 18.14
N TYR A 230 -12.60 -4.96 16.95
CA TYR A 230 -13.78 -5.46 16.24
C TYR A 230 -13.38 -6.65 15.34
N THR A 231 -14.36 -7.42 14.90
CA THR A 231 -14.12 -8.67 14.16
C THR A 231 -14.21 -8.47 12.65
N ASN A 232 -13.63 -9.40 11.89
CA ASN A 232 -13.76 -9.49 10.44
C ASN A 232 -13.18 -8.31 9.66
N ASN A 233 -12.08 -7.75 10.12
CA ASN A 233 -11.35 -6.74 9.38
C ASN A 233 -10.59 -7.37 8.20
N TYR A 234 -10.76 -6.78 7.01
CA TYR A 234 -10.04 -7.16 5.80
C TYR A 234 -8.75 -6.35 5.64
N GLU A 235 -8.86 -5.03 5.76
CA GLU A 235 -7.83 -4.10 5.35
C GLU A 235 -7.81 -2.86 6.24
N PHE A 236 -6.65 -2.22 6.27
CA PHE A 236 -6.43 -0.88 6.77
C PHE A 236 -5.87 0.00 5.66
N GLU A 237 -6.26 1.26 5.67
CA GLU A 237 -5.60 2.32 4.93
C GLU A 237 -5.38 3.51 5.85
N ALA A 238 -4.16 4.06 5.84
CA ALA A 238 -3.75 5.13 6.72
C ALA A 238 -3.63 6.47 5.97
N MET A 239 -4.31 7.52 6.47
CA MET A 239 -4.23 8.87 5.91
C MET A 239 -4.66 9.90 6.96
N ASP A 240 -4.11 11.11 6.89
CA ASP A 240 -4.58 12.26 7.68
C ASP A 240 -5.90 12.76 7.10
N LEU A 241 -7.02 12.40 7.74
CA LEU A 241 -8.37 12.70 7.25
C LEU A 241 -8.92 14.03 7.74
N ASP A 242 -8.44 14.55 8.88
CA ASP A 242 -8.95 15.79 9.45
C ASP A 242 -7.95 16.96 9.44
N GLY A 243 -6.80 16.75 8.80
CA GLY A 243 -5.77 17.78 8.60
C GLY A 243 -4.99 18.11 9.86
N ASP A 244 -4.97 17.22 10.87
CA ASP A 244 -4.27 17.45 12.13
C ASP A 244 -2.79 17.02 12.12
N GLY A 245 -2.33 16.38 11.03
CA GLY A 245 -0.97 15.94 10.82
C GLY A 245 -0.67 14.53 11.33
N PHE A 246 -1.67 13.81 11.82
CA PHE A 246 -1.56 12.41 12.24
C PHE A 246 -2.33 11.50 11.31
N LEU A 247 -1.81 10.31 11.07
CA LEU A 247 -2.51 9.34 10.23
C LEU A 247 -3.69 8.73 11.00
N ASP A 248 -4.88 8.88 10.47
CA ASP A 248 -6.08 8.17 10.86
C ASP A 248 -6.20 6.86 10.05
N LEU A 249 -7.15 5.99 10.39
CA LEU A 249 -7.36 4.73 9.68
C LEU A 249 -8.77 4.64 9.12
N VAL A 250 -8.87 4.19 7.89
CA VAL A 250 -10.10 3.61 7.33
C VAL A 250 -9.94 2.10 7.33
N THR A 251 -11.02 1.37 7.63
CA THR A 251 -10.97 -0.09 7.70
C THR A 251 -12.07 -0.71 6.87
N MET A 252 -11.76 -1.74 6.12
CA MET A 252 -12.71 -2.51 5.33
C MET A 252 -13.08 -3.80 6.05
N ASN A 253 -14.37 -4.14 6.05
CA ASN A 253 -14.90 -5.22 6.88
C ASN A 253 -15.80 -6.20 6.14
N ASP A 254 -15.74 -7.47 6.55
CA ASP A 254 -16.73 -8.50 6.20
C ASP A 254 -17.97 -8.47 7.13
N GLY A 255 -18.08 -7.43 7.94
CA GLY A 255 -19.17 -7.22 8.88
C GLY A 255 -19.17 -8.09 10.13
N GLU A 256 -19.96 -7.69 11.11
CA GLU A 256 -20.18 -8.48 12.32
C GLU A 256 -21.09 -9.69 12.04
N ILE A 257 -20.66 -10.86 12.46
CA ILE A 257 -21.52 -12.05 12.48
C ILE A 257 -22.36 -12.04 13.76
N VAL A 258 -23.54 -11.50 13.70
CA VAL A 258 -24.50 -11.58 14.81
C VAL A 258 -25.46 -12.75 14.55
N GLY A 259 -25.43 -13.75 15.44
CA GLY A 259 -26.33 -14.91 15.34
C GLY A 259 -26.13 -15.80 14.12
N GLY A 260 -24.96 -15.80 13.52
CA GLY A 260 -24.63 -16.64 12.36
C GLY A 260 -24.99 -15.99 11.00
N ASN A 261 -25.48 -14.77 10.99
CA ASN A 261 -25.73 -13.98 9.79
C ASN A 261 -24.86 -12.72 9.83
N SER A 262 -24.24 -12.36 8.71
CA SER A 262 -23.60 -11.06 8.51
C SER A 262 -24.68 -9.96 8.42
N SER A 263 -25.13 -9.45 9.57
CA SER A 263 -26.30 -8.58 9.60
C SER A 263 -26.00 -7.08 9.60
N SER A 264 -24.74 -6.69 9.75
CA SER A 264 -24.32 -5.28 9.63
C SER A 264 -22.86 -5.22 9.25
N ARG A 265 -22.58 -5.38 7.98
CA ARG A 265 -21.29 -5.02 7.39
C ARG A 265 -21.24 -3.51 7.46
N ARG A 266 -20.23 -2.96 8.06
CA ARG A 266 -20.04 -1.54 8.22
C ARG A 266 -18.56 -1.25 8.34
N GLU A 267 -18.12 -0.28 7.58
CA GLU A 267 -16.76 0.20 7.62
C GLU A 267 -16.53 1.07 8.85
N HIS A 268 -15.28 1.17 9.30
CA HIS A 268 -14.93 2.02 10.43
C HIS A 268 -13.90 3.07 10.02
N VAL A 269 -13.98 4.21 10.72
CA VAL A 269 -12.94 5.23 10.69
C VAL A 269 -12.41 5.41 12.10
N PHE A 270 -11.11 5.25 12.26
CA PHE A 270 -10.44 5.39 13.55
C PHE A 270 -9.58 6.63 13.55
N ARG A 271 -9.92 7.58 14.39
CA ARG A 271 -9.15 8.79 14.59
C ARG A 271 -7.97 8.56 15.51
N ASN A 272 -6.80 9.05 15.12
CA ASN A 272 -5.58 9.04 15.91
C ASN A 272 -5.56 10.16 16.95
N ASP A 273 -4.98 9.93 18.13
CA ASP A 273 -4.76 10.95 19.18
C ASP A 273 -3.39 11.63 19.08
N GLY A 274 -2.65 11.39 17.99
CA GLY A 274 -1.29 11.89 17.80
C GLY A 274 -0.21 11.15 18.57
N LYS A 275 -0.55 9.99 19.15
CA LYS A 275 0.37 9.08 19.84
C LYS A 275 0.14 7.63 19.43
N GLY A 276 -0.45 7.46 18.25
CA GLY A 276 -0.79 6.16 17.72
C GLY A 276 -1.85 5.42 18.51
N ARG A 277 -2.73 6.11 19.22
CA ARG A 277 -3.91 5.50 19.84
C ARG A 277 -5.15 5.92 19.09
N PHE A 278 -5.86 4.94 18.60
CA PHE A 278 -7.02 5.13 17.78
C PHE A 278 -8.31 5.03 18.59
N ARG A 279 -9.25 5.92 18.31
CA ARG A 279 -10.64 5.86 18.79
C ARG A 279 -11.58 5.69 17.61
N ASP A 280 -12.66 4.96 17.81
CA ASP A 280 -13.72 4.87 16.81
C ASP A 280 -14.39 6.25 16.63
N ALA A 281 -14.28 6.82 15.44
CA ALA A 281 -14.88 8.06 15.01
C ALA A 281 -15.98 7.85 13.95
N THR A 282 -16.35 6.60 13.67
CA THR A 282 -17.23 6.25 12.56
C THR A 282 -18.55 6.98 12.59
N ASP A 283 -19.24 7.02 13.74
CA ASP A 283 -20.54 7.71 13.85
C ASP A 283 -20.44 9.23 13.68
N GLU A 284 -19.27 9.80 13.97
CA GLU A 284 -18.98 11.23 13.86
C GLU A 284 -18.67 11.62 12.40
N TRP A 285 -17.86 10.79 11.72
CA TRP A 285 -17.29 11.12 10.43
C TRP A 285 -18.03 10.45 9.26
N TRP A 286 -18.55 9.26 9.46
CA TRP A 286 -19.26 8.50 8.44
C TRP A 286 -20.61 8.00 8.96
N PRO A 287 -21.66 8.84 8.92
CA PRO A 287 -22.97 8.51 9.49
C PRO A 287 -23.55 7.21 8.95
N ALA A 288 -24.17 6.41 9.82
CA ALA A 288 -24.69 5.09 9.50
C ALA A 288 -25.64 5.06 8.28
N ALA A 289 -26.35 6.15 8.00
CA ALA A 289 -27.22 6.25 6.84
C ALA A 289 -26.47 6.29 5.49
N ALA A 290 -25.16 6.66 5.52
CA ALA A 290 -24.28 6.72 4.36
C ALA A 290 -23.25 5.60 4.37
N ASN A 291 -23.13 4.85 5.46
CA ASN A 291 -22.21 3.69 5.60
C ASN A 291 -23.03 2.42 5.35
N VAL A 292 -23.15 2.06 4.08
CA VAL A 292 -23.93 0.89 3.66
C VAL A 292 -23.17 -0.40 3.99
N GLY A 293 -23.89 -1.38 4.48
CA GLY A 293 -23.32 -2.67 4.89
C GLY A 293 -23.11 -3.60 3.72
N GLU A 294 -22.02 -3.46 3.00
CA GLU A 294 -21.59 -4.36 1.94
C GLU A 294 -20.39 -5.20 2.40
N ASP A 295 -20.00 -6.18 1.59
CA ASP A 295 -18.77 -6.95 1.78
C ASP A 295 -17.66 -6.21 1.06
N ASP A 296 -17.02 -5.29 1.77
CA ASP A 296 -15.99 -4.43 1.22
C ASP A 296 -14.61 -5.00 1.49
N ASN A 297 -13.74 -4.93 0.52
CA ASN A 297 -12.46 -5.63 0.57
C ASN A 297 -11.26 -4.71 0.56
N MET A 298 -11.34 -3.58 -0.14
CA MET A 298 -10.22 -2.66 -0.30
C MET A 298 -10.65 -1.21 -0.31
N ALA A 299 -9.77 -0.34 0.17
CA ALA A 299 -9.83 1.09 -0.04
C ALA A 299 -8.53 1.59 -0.70
N ALA A 300 -8.58 2.78 -1.30
CA ALA A 300 -7.41 3.49 -1.77
C ALA A 300 -7.68 4.99 -1.74
N PHE A 301 -6.77 5.77 -1.17
CA PHE A 301 -6.90 7.22 -1.06
C PHE A 301 -6.52 7.93 -2.37
N LEU A 302 -7.18 9.06 -2.60
CA LEU A 302 -6.88 10.01 -3.67
C LEU A 302 -7.49 11.37 -3.30
N ASP A 303 -6.99 12.46 -3.88
CA ASP A 303 -7.64 13.77 -3.86
C ASP A 303 -8.39 13.93 -5.19
N VAL A 304 -9.68 13.54 -5.22
CA VAL A 304 -10.43 13.39 -6.48
C VAL A 304 -10.90 14.70 -7.09
N ASP A 305 -11.07 15.73 -6.27
CA ASP A 305 -11.55 17.05 -6.70
C ASP A 305 -10.48 18.16 -6.55
N SER A 306 -9.28 17.76 -6.12
CA SER A 306 -8.10 18.64 -5.99
C SER A 306 -8.32 19.79 -5.00
N ASP A 307 -9.03 19.51 -3.91
CA ASP A 307 -9.27 20.49 -2.85
C ASP A 307 -8.23 20.43 -1.71
N GLY A 308 -7.37 19.42 -1.74
CA GLY A 308 -6.27 19.24 -0.80
C GLY A 308 -6.60 18.32 0.37
N ASP A 309 -7.75 17.67 0.35
CA ASP A 309 -8.19 16.70 1.33
C ASP A 309 -8.15 15.28 0.76
N ALA A 310 -7.97 14.27 1.58
CA ALA A 310 -7.92 12.90 1.10
C ALA A 310 -9.32 12.30 1.03
N ASP A 311 -9.74 11.96 -0.16
CA ASP A 311 -10.93 11.15 -0.46
C ASP A 311 -10.53 9.68 -0.59
N PHE A 312 -11.46 8.74 -0.76
CA PHE A 312 -11.09 7.36 -1.04
C PHE A 312 -12.14 6.58 -1.84
N VAL A 313 -11.65 5.64 -2.60
CA VAL A 313 -12.43 4.64 -3.32
C VAL A 313 -12.51 3.37 -2.50
N ILE A 314 -13.68 2.74 -2.45
CA ILE A 314 -13.88 1.41 -1.88
C ILE A 314 -14.17 0.42 -3.00
N GLY A 315 -13.43 -0.69 -3.00
CA GLY A 315 -13.69 -1.88 -3.79
C GLY A 315 -14.55 -2.87 -3.03
N SER A 316 -15.70 -3.24 -3.59
CA SER A 316 -16.70 -4.10 -2.95
C SER A 316 -16.80 -5.47 -3.61
N LEU A 317 -16.99 -6.50 -2.79
CA LEU A 317 -17.29 -7.87 -3.26
C LEU A 317 -18.79 -8.12 -3.49
N SER A 318 -19.67 -7.36 -2.86
CA SER A 318 -21.10 -7.62 -2.91
C SER A 318 -21.95 -6.45 -3.42
N GLY A 319 -21.42 -5.25 -3.39
CA GLY A 319 -22.08 -4.02 -3.82
C GLY A 319 -21.37 -3.31 -4.97
N PRO A 320 -21.84 -2.12 -5.34
CA PRO A 320 -21.08 -1.25 -6.24
C PRO A 320 -19.88 -0.66 -5.52
N ASP A 321 -18.78 -0.50 -6.23
CA ASP A 321 -17.67 0.29 -5.75
C ASP A 321 -18.11 1.73 -5.52
N ARG A 322 -17.51 2.40 -4.55
CA ARG A 322 -17.97 3.70 -4.05
C ARG A 322 -16.79 4.66 -3.95
N LEU A 323 -17.09 5.94 -4.15
CA LEU A 323 -16.19 7.03 -3.81
C LEU A 323 -16.74 7.75 -2.58
N LEU A 324 -15.89 8.04 -1.62
CA LEU A 324 -16.19 8.86 -0.47
C LEU A 324 -15.43 10.16 -0.58
N ILE A 325 -16.16 11.27 -0.54
CA ILE A 325 -15.61 12.62 -0.53
C ILE A 325 -15.47 13.08 0.91
N ASN A 326 -14.30 13.55 1.27
CA ASN A 326 -13.97 14.15 2.56
C ASN A 326 -14.19 15.68 2.51
N ASP A 327 -14.50 16.30 3.62
CA ASP A 327 -14.62 17.76 3.75
C ASP A 327 -13.39 18.41 4.47
N GLY A 328 -12.26 17.70 4.52
CA GLY A 328 -11.04 18.11 5.20
C GLY A 328 -11.14 18.17 6.73
N ARG A 329 -12.19 17.55 7.27
CA ARG A 329 -12.43 17.41 8.73
C ARG A 329 -12.86 16.01 9.10
N GLY A 330 -12.56 15.06 8.22
CA GLY A 330 -12.92 13.66 8.37
C GLY A 330 -14.37 13.33 8.03
N ARG A 331 -15.22 14.29 7.63
CA ARG A 331 -16.63 14.00 7.31
C ARG A 331 -16.78 13.50 5.89
N LEU A 332 -17.33 12.31 5.75
CA LEU A 332 -17.40 11.55 4.52
C LEU A 332 -18.79 11.58 3.88
N GLN A 333 -18.82 11.82 2.57
CA GLN A 333 -20.01 11.77 1.74
C GLN A 333 -19.86 10.72 0.65
N VAL A 334 -20.77 9.76 0.60
CA VAL A 334 -20.75 8.67 -0.39
C VAL A 334 -21.23 9.14 -1.75
N ARG A 335 -20.48 8.80 -2.80
CA ARG A 335 -20.83 8.96 -4.20
C ARG A 335 -20.93 7.57 -4.85
N LEU A 336 -22.12 7.23 -5.33
CA LEU A 336 -22.42 5.94 -5.99
C LEU A 336 -22.43 6.04 -7.52
N ASP A 337 -22.32 7.25 -8.07
CA ASP A 337 -22.45 7.54 -9.51
C ASP A 337 -21.12 7.58 -10.26
N VAL A 338 -20.05 7.08 -9.63
CA VAL A 338 -18.68 7.27 -10.14
C VAL A 338 -18.21 6.18 -11.11
N PHE A 339 -18.66 4.96 -10.97
CA PHE A 339 -18.27 3.82 -11.83
C PHE A 339 -19.42 3.42 -12.77
N ASP A 340 -20.02 4.40 -13.46
CA ASP A 340 -21.20 4.23 -14.33
C ASP A 340 -22.43 3.63 -13.61
N GLY A 341 -22.42 3.60 -12.28
CA GLY A 341 -23.45 3.00 -11.44
C GLY A 341 -23.66 1.50 -11.67
N ALA A 342 -22.73 0.86 -12.39
CA ALA A 342 -22.78 -0.58 -12.62
C ALA A 342 -22.24 -1.33 -11.39
N PRO A 343 -22.89 -2.41 -10.96
CA PRO A 343 -22.31 -3.30 -9.96
C PRO A 343 -20.94 -3.78 -10.43
N THR A 344 -19.95 -3.67 -9.58
CA THR A 344 -18.64 -4.28 -9.79
C THR A 344 -18.71 -5.71 -9.26
N PRO A 345 -18.40 -6.72 -10.06
CA PRO A 345 -18.71 -8.11 -9.72
C PRO A 345 -17.79 -8.76 -8.71
N GLY A 346 -16.92 -8.03 -8.04
CA GLY A 346 -16.02 -8.54 -7.01
C GLY A 346 -14.65 -7.91 -7.11
N THR A 347 -14.51 -6.65 -6.68
CA THR A 347 -13.24 -5.93 -6.66
C THR A 347 -12.41 -6.40 -5.48
N LEU A 348 -11.29 -7.08 -5.77
CA LEU A 348 -10.31 -7.55 -4.80
C LEU A 348 -9.04 -6.70 -4.79
N GLY A 349 -8.75 -6.01 -5.87
CA GLY A 349 -7.58 -5.16 -6.01
C GLY A 349 -7.94 -3.79 -6.56
N LEU A 350 -7.38 -2.73 -5.98
CA LEU A 350 -7.44 -1.36 -6.49
C LEU A 350 -6.03 -0.84 -6.69
N ALA A 351 -5.85 -0.06 -7.76
CA ALA A 351 -4.63 0.72 -7.96
C ALA A 351 -4.97 2.04 -8.66
N LEU A 352 -4.29 3.10 -8.27
CA LEU A 352 -4.58 4.47 -8.68
C LEU A 352 -3.34 5.13 -9.28
N ALA A 353 -3.44 5.68 -10.48
CA ALA A 353 -2.42 6.53 -11.11
C ALA A 353 -3.02 7.31 -12.27
N ASP A 354 -2.33 8.35 -12.73
CA ASP A 354 -2.58 8.98 -14.03
C ASP A 354 -1.99 8.08 -15.13
N LEU A 355 -2.82 7.23 -15.72
CA LEU A 355 -2.39 6.22 -16.71
C LEU A 355 -2.27 6.80 -18.11
N ASP A 356 -2.97 7.88 -18.43
CA ASP A 356 -2.98 8.44 -19.78
C ASP A 356 -2.27 9.80 -19.88
N GLY A 357 -1.73 10.31 -18.78
CA GLY A 357 -0.92 11.52 -18.73
C GLY A 357 -1.76 12.80 -18.81
N ASP A 358 -3.04 12.74 -18.45
CA ASP A 358 -3.96 13.90 -18.54
C ASP A 358 -4.03 14.71 -17.22
N GLY A 359 -3.28 14.30 -16.20
CA GLY A 359 -3.21 14.93 -14.88
C GLY A 359 -4.38 14.59 -13.97
N ARG A 360 -5.12 13.50 -14.26
CA ARG A 360 -6.21 13.00 -13.44
C ARG A 360 -5.94 11.59 -12.99
N ILE A 361 -6.42 11.24 -11.82
CA ILE A 361 -6.27 9.88 -11.32
C ILE A 361 -7.25 8.96 -12.05
N ASP A 362 -6.71 7.86 -12.55
CA ASP A 362 -7.45 6.73 -13.10
C ASP A 362 -7.48 5.59 -12.08
N VAL A 363 -8.47 4.71 -12.20
CA VAL A 363 -8.68 3.57 -11.29
C VAL A 363 -8.57 2.27 -12.04
N VAL A 364 -7.71 1.36 -11.57
CA VAL A 364 -7.62 -0.02 -12.04
C VAL A 364 -8.25 -0.93 -10.99
N GLN A 365 -9.16 -1.78 -11.42
CA GLN A 365 -9.84 -2.76 -10.56
C GLN A 365 -9.44 -4.18 -10.94
N GLY A 366 -8.83 -4.90 -10.01
CA GLY A 366 -8.61 -6.33 -10.08
C GLY A 366 -9.84 -7.08 -9.63
N GLN A 367 -10.35 -7.97 -10.47
CA GLN A 367 -11.61 -8.68 -10.23
C GLN A 367 -11.37 -10.15 -9.84
N GLY A 368 -11.93 -10.56 -8.74
CA GLY A 368 -11.83 -11.94 -8.24
C GLY A 368 -13.07 -12.38 -7.46
N GLU A 369 -12.97 -13.48 -6.74
CA GLU A 369 -13.98 -14.07 -5.85
C GLU A 369 -15.39 -14.29 -6.44
N HIS A 370 -15.63 -13.98 -7.65
CA HIS A 370 -16.90 -14.26 -8.29
C HIS A 370 -16.91 -15.71 -8.83
N PRO A 371 -18.07 -16.42 -8.84
CA PRO A 371 -18.16 -17.80 -9.33
C PRO A 371 -17.73 -17.97 -10.79
N LYS A 372 -17.46 -16.87 -11.47
CA LYS A 372 -16.85 -16.83 -12.81
C LYS A 372 -15.83 -15.71 -12.82
N ALA A 373 -14.60 -16.00 -13.24
CA ALA A 373 -13.64 -14.98 -13.54
C ALA A 373 -14.23 -13.93 -14.49
N VAL A 374 -13.99 -12.67 -14.21
CA VAL A 374 -14.50 -11.53 -14.96
C VAL A 374 -13.35 -10.65 -15.46
N ASP A 375 -13.66 -9.70 -16.31
CA ASP A 375 -12.66 -8.82 -16.91
C ASP A 375 -12.19 -7.77 -15.89
N GLU A 376 -10.89 -7.55 -15.80
CA GLU A 376 -10.31 -6.40 -15.13
C GLU A 376 -10.86 -5.09 -15.72
N ARG A 377 -10.94 -4.05 -14.91
CA ARG A 377 -11.52 -2.77 -15.34
C ARG A 377 -10.52 -1.63 -15.15
N VAL A 378 -10.55 -0.70 -16.08
CA VAL A 378 -9.83 0.58 -15.98
C VAL A 378 -10.83 1.69 -16.21
N PHE A 379 -10.94 2.59 -15.25
CA PHE A 379 -11.75 3.78 -15.32
C PHE A 379 -10.86 5.01 -15.42
N PHE A 380 -11.04 5.77 -16.49
CA PHE A 380 -10.29 7.01 -16.71
C PHE A 380 -10.98 8.20 -16.06
N GLY A 381 -10.23 9.00 -15.32
CA GLY A 381 -10.70 10.16 -14.56
C GLY A 381 -11.20 11.36 -15.38
N ARG A 382 -11.66 11.16 -16.62
CA ARG A 382 -11.97 12.21 -17.60
C ARG A 382 -13.00 13.24 -17.16
N GLY A 383 -13.78 12.95 -16.14
CA GLY A 383 -14.77 13.85 -15.54
C GLY A 383 -14.31 14.57 -14.29
N LEU A 384 -13.12 14.22 -13.81
CA LEU A 384 -12.54 14.77 -12.59
C LEU A 384 -11.76 16.06 -12.84
N ALA A 385 -11.46 16.80 -11.80
CA ALA A 385 -10.52 17.92 -11.87
C ALA A 385 -9.11 17.38 -12.14
N PRO A 386 -8.25 18.07 -12.93
CA PRO A 386 -6.83 17.76 -12.93
C PRO A 386 -6.23 18.04 -11.56
N ASP A 387 -5.23 17.27 -11.19
CA ASP A 387 -4.50 17.51 -9.96
C ASP A 387 -3.78 18.86 -9.98
N THR A 388 -4.15 19.73 -9.05
CA THR A 388 -3.57 21.06 -8.82
C THR A 388 -3.23 21.30 -7.36
N ALA A 389 -3.49 20.31 -6.50
CA ALA A 389 -3.21 20.40 -5.08
C ALA A 389 -1.69 20.23 -4.83
N PRO A 390 -1.06 21.05 -4.00
CA PRO A 390 0.34 20.85 -3.68
C PRO A 390 0.50 19.67 -2.71
N PRO A 391 1.65 18.96 -2.77
CA PRO A 391 1.95 17.90 -1.81
C PRO A 391 1.83 18.34 -0.35
N SER A 392 1.40 17.43 0.50
CA SER A 392 1.45 17.58 1.95
C SER A 392 2.84 17.22 2.47
N ILE A 393 3.41 18.08 3.32
CA ILE A 393 4.70 17.86 3.98
C ILE A 393 4.53 18.08 5.48
N THR A 394 4.55 17.01 6.23
CA THR A 394 4.36 17.04 7.69
C THR A 394 5.50 16.31 8.41
N MET A 395 5.50 16.30 9.73
CA MET A 395 6.44 15.55 10.56
C MET A 395 7.93 15.79 10.18
N VAL A 396 8.29 17.00 9.76
CA VAL A 396 9.68 17.32 9.41
C VAL A 396 10.55 17.30 10.66
N SER A 397 11.50 16.40 10.73
CA SER A 397 12.36 16.19 11.89
C SER A 397 13.82 16.01 11.49
N ALA A 398 14.73 16.31 12.41
CA ALA A 398 16.14 16.08 12.22
C ALA A 398 16.75 15.39 13.44
N ASP A 399 17.35 14.24 13.23
CA ASP A 399 18.30 13.66 14.15
C ASP A 399 19.69 14.21 13.86
N VAL A 400 20.11 15.19 14.68
CA VAL A 400 21.44 15.84 14.53
C VAL A 400 22.57 14.88 14.87
N SER A 401 22.34 13.93 15.79
CA SER A 401 23.33 12.94 16.21
C SER A 401 23.54 11.85 15.14
N GLY A 402 22.45 11.34 14.55
CA GLY A 402 22.44 10.43 13.43
C GLY A 402 22.66 11.10 12.07
N ARG A 403 22.70 12.45 12.04
CA ARG A 403 22.84 13.24 10.80
C ARG A 403 21.82 12.85 9.73
N MET A 404 20.56 12.78 10.11
CA MET A 404 19.45 12.41 9.26
C MET A 404 18.33 13.45 9.34
N VAL A 405 17.69 13.76 8.22
CA VAL A 405 16.42 14.49 8.15
C VAL A 405 15.36 13.51 7.68
N ARG A 406 14.21 13.51 8.33
CA ARG A 406 13.05 12.71 7.97
C ARG A 406 11.83 13.61 7.77
N ALA A 407 10.92 13.19 6.91
CA ALA A 407 9.65 13.89 6.69
C ALA A 407 8.59 12.89 6.21
N ARG A 408 7.34 13.17 6.54
CA ARG A 408 6.20 12.55 5.86
C ARG A 408 5.81 13.44 4.67
N VAL A 409 5.80 12.84 3.46
CA VAL A 409 5.43 13.53 2.23
C VAL A 409 4.47 12.66 1.45
N HIS A 410 3.28 13.16 1.18
CA HIS A 410 2.26 12.45 0.40
C HIS A 410 1.42 13.41 -0.43
N ASP A 411 0.77 12.89 -1.43
CA ASP A 411 -0.15 13.59 -2.32
C ASP A 411 -1.59 13.13 -2.13
N ARG A 412 -1.94 12.82 -0.89
CA ARG A 412 -3.26 12.32 -0.46
C ARG A 412 -3.71 11.08 -1.22
N LYS A 413 -2.75 10.31 -1.70
CA LYS A 413 -2.95 9.08 -2.46
C LYS A 413 -2.26 7.90 -1.76
N SER A 414 -2.91 6.75 -1.75
CA SER A 414 -2.33 5.48 -1.28
C SER A 414 -2.36 4.40 -2.38
N PRO A 415 -1.35 3.54 -2.41
CA PRO A 415 -0.04 3.76 -1.83
C PRO A 415 0.69 4.94 -2.48
N SER A 416 1.61 5.58 -1.75
CA SER A 416 2.50 6.60 -2.33
C SER A 416 3.69 5.91 -3.01
N LEU A 417 3.86 6.13 -4.29
CA LEU A 417 4.86 5.42 -5.09
C LEU A 417 6.03 6.35 -5.46
N PRO A 418 7.29 5.91 -5.34
CA PRO A 418 8.45 6.76 -5.59
C PRO A 418 8.49 7.41 -6.98
N PHE A 419 7.98 6.75 -8.02
CA PHE A 419 7.97 7.27 -9.39
C PHE A 419 6.97 8.42 -9.62
N GLU A 420 6.02 8.65 -8.70
CA GLU A 420 5.04 9.74 -8.77
C GLU A 420 5.62 11.09 -8.34
N TRP A 421 6.90 11.12 -7.97
CA TRP A 421 7.58 12.32 -7.50
C TRP A 421 8.62 12.78 -8.50
N ARG A 422 8.53 14.02 -8.96
CA ARG A 422 9.62 14.65 -9.72
C ARG A 422 10.81 14.95 -8.83
N ARG A 423 10.56 15.31 -7.56
CA ARG A 423 11.57 15.49 -6.54
C ARG A 423 10.96 15.48 -5.14
N VAL A 424 11.70 14.93 -4.21
CA VAL A 424 11.56 15.18 -2.76
C VAL A 424 12.97 15.45 -2.25
N GLU A 425 13.21 16.61 -1.63
CA GLU A 425 14.56 17.07 -1.31
C GLU A 425 14.63 17.92 -0.05
N VAL A 426 15.75 17.90 0.63
CA VAL A 426 16.08 18.81 1.72
C VAL A 426 16.93 19.97 1.16
N GLU A 427 16.54 21.18 1.48
CA GLU A 427 17.29 22.40 1.18
C GLU A 427 17.84 23.03 2.48
N TRP A 428 19.14 23.01 2.68
CA TRP A 428 19.80 23.74 3.78
C TRP A 428 20.10 25.18 3.37
N MET A 429 19.66 26.14 4.21
CA MET A 429 19.80 27.58 3.96
C MET A 429 21.21 28.07 4.27
N GLN A 430 22.10 27.99 3.29
CA GLN A 430 23.46 28.53 3.37
C GLN A 430 23.54 29.92 2.72
N SER A 431 24.50 30.74 3.16
CA SER A 431 24.58 32.17 2.85
C SER A 431 24.70 32.55 1.37
N ALA A 432 25.08 31.64 0.49
CA ALA A 432 25.27 31.92 -0.95
C ALA A 432 24.30 31.17 -1.87
N ARG A 433 24.05 29.91 -1.60
CA ARG A 433 23.07 29.04 -2.29
C ARG A 433 22.61 27.94 -1.34
N PRO A 434 21.36 27.51 -1.42
CA PRO A 434 20.92 26.34 -0.67
C PRO A 434 21.78 25.10 -1.04
N ARG A 435 22.08 24.29 -0.06
CA ARG A 435 22.63 22.94 -0.29
C ARG A 435 21.46 21.99 -0.36
N THR A 436 21.27 21.35 -1.51
CA THR A 436 20.13 20.46 -1.75
C THR A 436 20.60 19.01 -1.78
N VAL A 437 19.82 18.11 -1.18
CA VAL A 437 20.02 16.66 -1.22
C VAL A 437 18.67 16.00 -1.46
N ALA A 438 18.61 15.11 -2.44
CA ALA A 438 17.42 14.31 -2.67
C ALA A 438 17.14 13.42 -1.45
N MET A 439 15.86 13.28 -1.10
CA MET A 439 15.40 12.34 -0.08
C MET A 439 15.15 10.97 -0.71
N GLN A 440 15.36 9.94 0.07
CA GLN A 440 15.06 8.56 -0.27
C GLN A 440 13.75 8.18 0.43
N TRP A 441 12.84 7.58 -0.30
CA TRP A 441 11.65 6.91 0.24
C TRP A 441 12.08 5.67 1.03
N TYR A 442 11.45 5.40 2.18
CA TYR A 442 11.78 4.22 2.98
C TYR A 442 10.57 3.44 3.52
N GLY A 443 9.35 3.85 3.16
CA GLY A 443 8.12 3.15 3.45
C GLY A 443 6.94 4.10 3.53
N GLU A 444 5.79 3.69 3.06
CA GLU A 444 4.53 4.42 2.96
C GLU A 444 4.73 5.89 2.53
N TYR A 445 4.57 6.86 3.44
CA TYR A 445 4.75 8.29 3.13
C TYR A 445 6.08 8.84 3.65
N LEU A 446 6.98 7.99 4.14
CA LEU A 446 8.18 8.43 4.83
C LEU A 446 9.38 8.59 3.90
N TRP A 447 10.05 9.73 4.06
CA TRP A 447 11.24 10.10 3.30
C TRP A 447 12.37 10.52 4.22
N ARG A 448 13.61 10.21 3.85
CA ARG A 448 14.80 10.60 4.61
C ARG A 448 15.92 11.09 3.72
N ALA A 449 16.81 11.91 4.27
CA ALA A 449 18.06 12.31 3.65
C ALA A 449 19.18 12.43 4.66
N ALA A 450 20.37 11.98 4.29
CA ALA A 450 21.54 12.17 5.12
C ALA A 450 21.89 13.66 5.22
N TRP A 451 22.22 14.12 6.45
CA TRP A 451 22.74 15.46 6.68
C TRP A 451 24.16 15.57 6.15
N PRO A 452 24.45 16.41 5.13
CA PRO A 452 25.77 16.49 4.53
C PRO A 452 26.89 16.87 5.53
N ALA A 453 28.07 16.27 5.38
CA ALA A 453 29.17 16.51 6.27
C ALA A 453 29.69 17.96 6.24
N ASP A 454 29.51 18.65 5.12
CA ASP A 454 29.86 20.04 4.86
C ASP A 454 28.81 21.06 5.35
N VAL A 455 27.67 20.59 5.87
CA VAL A 455 26.62 21.43 6.44
C VAL A 455 26.75 21.45 7.98
N ALA A 456 26.91 22.64 8.56
CA ALA A 456 27.05 22.80 10.01
C ALA A 456 25.76 22.38 10.75
N ALA A 457 25.92 21.75 11.91
CA ALA A 457 24.79 21.47 12.79
C ALA A 457 24.03 22.76 13.14
N GLY A 458 22.68 22.71 13.10
CA GLY A 458 21.82 23.87 13.35
C GLY A 458 21.65 24.81 12.15
N THR A 459 22.18 24.47 10.96
CA THR A 459 21.83 25.19 9.73
C THR A 459 20.32 25.02 9.49
N PRO A 460 19.54 26.11 9.32
CA PRO A 460 18.14 26.02 8.96
C PRO A 460 17.93 25.24 7.67
N TYR A 461 16.89 24.44 7.62
CA TYR A 461 16.59 23.63 6.44
C TYR A 461 15.06 23.57 6.25
N ARG A 462 14.64 23.19 5.07
CA ARG A 462 13.27 22.83 4.73
C ARG A 462 13.23 21.61 3.84
N VAL A 463 12.12 20.91 3.84
CA VAL A 463 11.82 19.83 2.90
C VAL A 463 10.94 20.42 1.80
N CYS A 464 11.28 20.14 0.55
CA CYS A 464 10.50 20.53 -0.62
C CYS A 464 10.15 19.31 -1.46
N ALA A 465 8.92 19.26 -1.94
CA ALA A 465 8.42 18.20 -2.82
C ALA A 465 7.76 18.78 -4.08
N THR A 466 7.85 18.04 -5.18
CA THR A 466 7.13 18.31 -6.42
C THR A 466 6.59 16.98 -6.94
N ASP A 467 5.28 16.88 -7.08
CA ASP A 467 4.58 15.69 -7.60
C ASP A 467 4.76 15.51 -9.12
N ALA A 468 4.15 14.46 -9.67
CA ALA A 468 4.18 14.16 -11.09
C ALA A 468 3.40 15.21 -11.93
N SER A 469 2.37 15.82 -11.39
CA SER A 469 1.58 16.89 -12.04
C SER A 469 2.36 18.20 -12.11
N GLY A 470 3.35 18.41 -11.22
CA GLY A 470 4.21 19.58 -11.16
C GLY A 470 3.82 20.57 -10.06
N ASN A 471 2.88 20.21 -9.19
CA ASN A 471 2.56 21.02 -8.03
C ASN A 471 3.69 20.90 -7.00
N SER A 472 3.94 21.94 -6.24
CA SER A 472 5.09 21.99 -5.35
C SER A 472 4.75 22.61 -4.00
N ALA A 473 5.31 22.04 -2.96
CA ALA A 473 5.27 22.59 -1.61
C ALA A 473 6.65 22.55 -0.96
N CYS A 474 6.85 23.39 0.05
CA CYS A 474 7.99 23.31 0.96
C CYS A 474 7.51 23.51 2.39
N SER A 475 8.10 22.80 3.34
CA SER A 475 7.88 23.03 4.76
C SER A 475 8.40 24.40 5.20
N ALA A 476 7.96 24.86 6.35
CA ALA A 476 8.61 26.00 7.02
C ALA A 476 10.08 25.65 7.34
N PRO A 477 11.00 26.63 7.32
CA PRO A 477 12.40 26.43 7.67
C PRO A 477 12.61 26.08 9.15
#